data_b61a35adf603625b964c75b01dc7d9bc
#
_entry.id   b61a35adf603625b964c75b01dc7d9bc
#
_cell.length_a   1.000
_cell.length_b   1.000
_cell.length_c   1.000
_cell.angle_alpha   90.00
_cell.angle_beta   90.00
_cell.angle_gamma   90.00
#
_symmetry.space_group_name_H-M   'P 1'
#
loop_
_entity.id
_entity.type
_entity.pdbx_description
1 polymer ?
#
loop_
_entity_poly.entity_id
_entity_poly.type
_entity_poly.pdbx_seq_one_letter_code
_entity_poly.pdbx_strand_id
1 'polypeptide(L)'
;MRFIVILSVLVRMAGAQVPPYDLVLKGGHVIDAKNHIDAVRDVAIKDDRIARIGPSIDAAAGRKVLDVSGLYVTPGLVDIHVHVFKRNNPPATMNEEAVQPDAFSFRSGVTTMVDAGSSGWKEFPEFRDRVIQKAKTRVLAFLNIVGAGMGTGHENEAAEMDAEAAARCAKQNPDLIVGFKSAHYAGEGWPSVENAVKAGNLAGLPVMVDFGQVSSYRNINALFMDKLRPGDIFTHCFSGHREEVLENGKLNPAMTAGRKRGIIFDIGFGQASFYWYVAVSAYQAGF
;
A
#
# COMPACT_ATOMS: atom_id res chain seq x y z
N MET A 1 54.67 56.26 -39.41
CA MET A 1 54.12 54.93 -39.12
C MET A 1 53.36 55.02 -37.82
N ARG A 2 52.04 54.94 -37.87
CA ARG A 2 51.18 54.91 -36.65
C ARG A 2 50.77 53.48 -36.42
N PHE A 3 51.18 52.91 -35.31
CA PHE A 3 50.75 51.54 -34.88
C PHE A 3 49.41 51.67 -34.15
N ILE A 4 48.35 51.02 -34.70
CA ILE A 4 47.05 50.84 -34.04
C ILE A 4 47.14 49.53 -33.25
N VAL A 5 47.11 49.63 -31.91
CA VAL A 5 46.98 48.49 -31.02
C VAL A 5 45.50 48.17 -30.87
N ILE A 6 45.03 47.03 -31.43
CA ILE A 6 43.70 46.53 -31.26
C ILE A 6 43.68 45.68 -29.96
N LEU A 7 43.02 46.20 -28.92
CA LEU A 7 42.81 45.53 -27.66
C LEU A 7 41.56 44.59 -27.79
N SER A 8 41.78 43.32 -28.00
CA SER A 8 40.69 42.32 -28.07
C SER A 8 40.19 42.02 -26.65
N VAL A 9 38.98 42.52 -26.32
CA VAL A 9 38.28 42.17 -25.07
C VAL A 9 37.57 40.83 -25.29
N LEU A 10 38.14 39.78 -24.71
CA LEU A 10 37.48 38.48 -24.62
C LEU A 10 36.35 38.51 -23.58
N VAL A 11 35.11 38.75 -24.01
CA VAL A 11 33.93 38.56 -23.17
C VAL A 11 33.73 37.06 -22.96
N ARG A 12 34.12 36.53 -21.83
CA ARG A 12 33.72 35.17 -21.42
C ARG A 12 32.23 35.23 -21.12
N MET A 13 31.38 34.75 -22.04
CA MET A 13 30.02 34.38 -21.72
C MET A 13 30.10 33.20 -20.73
N ALA A 14 29.89 33.49 -19.44
CA ALA A 14 29.61 32.45 -18.46
C ALA A 14 28.27 31.81 -18.87
N GLY A 15 28.32 30.69 -19.55
CA GLY A 15 27.12 29.89 -19.83
C GLY A 15 26.42 29.61 -18.50
N ALA A 16 25.17 30.02 -18.37
CA ALA A 16 24.36 29.71 -17.20
C ALA A 16 24.32 28.19 -17.04
N GLN A 17 24.99 27.69 -16.02
CA GLN A 17 25.06 26.25 -15.75
C GLN A 17 23.65 25.80 -15.34
N VAL A 18 23.08 24.83 -16.06
CA VAL A 18 21.75 24.30 -15.73
C VAL A 18 21.82 23.67 -14.34
N PRO A 19 20.97 24.08 -13.40
CA PRO A 19 20.98 23.51 -12.06
C PRO A 19 20.84 21.99 -12.10
N PRO A 20 21.66 21.24 -11.35
CA PRO A 20 21.68 19.76 -11.41
C PRO A 20 20.41 19.11 -10.85
N TYR A 21 19.62 19.83 -10.02
CA TYR A 21 18.41 19.30 -9.40
C TYR A 21 17.16 20.05 -9.90
N ASP A 22 16.05 19.32 -10.00
CA ASP A 22 14.77 19.90 -10.37
C ASP A 22 14.13 20.66 -9.23
N LEU A 23 14.28 20.13 -8.00
CA LEU A 23 13.75 20.72 -6.77
C LEU A 23 14.73 20.53 -5.62
N VAL A 24 14.90 21.58 -4.81
CA VAL A 24 15.58 21.51 -3.52
C VAL A 24 14.61 21.94 -2.42
N LEU A 25 14.39 21.06 -1.44
CA LEU A 25 13.69 21.37 -0.18
C LEU A 25 14.73 21.81 0.84
N LYS A 26 14.57 23.02 1.41
CA LYS A 26 15.53 23.63 2.32
C LYS A 26 15.04 23.60 3.76
N GLY A 27 15.91 23.13 4.69
CA GLY A 27 15.74 23.34 6.11
C GLY A 27 14.65 22.52 6.80
N GLY A 28 14.11 21.49 6.16
CA GLY A 28 13.06 20.65 6.74
C GLY A 28 13.60 19.63 7.74
N HIS A 29 12.79 19.26 8.73
CA HIS A 29 13.10 18.16 9.64
C HIS A 29 12.79 16.83 8.93
N VAL A 30 13.83 16.19 8.40
CA VAL A 30 13.70 14.93 7.65
C VAL A 30 13.60 13.76 8.62
N ILE A 31 12.54 12.95 8.46
CA ILE A 31 12.38 11.67 9.17
C ILE A 31 12.35 10.55 8.12
N ASP A 32 13.39 9.72 8.12
CA ASP A 32 13.51 8.54 7.25
C ASP A 32 14.07 7.38 8.07
N ALA A 33 13.18 6.57 8.61
CA ALA A 33 13.53 5.45 9.48
C ALA A 33 14.41 4.41 8.77
N LYS A 34 14.21 4.20 7.45
CA LYS A 34 14.99 3.23 6.66
C LYS A 34 16.46 3.61 6.60
N ASN A 35 16.75 4.91 6.50
CA ASN A 35 18.10 5.44 6.39
C ASN A 35 18.63 6.04 7.71
N HIS A 36 17.90 5.83 8.82
CA HIS A 36 18.25 6.33 10.17
C HIS A 36 18.45 7.85 10.21
N ILE A 37 17.60 8.58 9.49
CA ILE A 37 17.61 10.05 9.48
C ILE A 37 16.47 10.56 10.35
N ASP A 38 16.79 11.38 11.33
CA ASP A 38 15.88 12.17 12.16
C ASP A 38 16.58 13.48 12.51
N ALA A 39 16.57 14.43 11.55
CA ALA A 39 17.32 15.67 11.68
C ALA A 39 16.93 16.70 10.63
N VAL A 40 17.26 17.98 10.91
CA VAL A 40 17.13 19.06 9.92
C VAL A 40 18.11 18.81 8.77
N ARG A 41 17.59 18.70 7.55
CA ARG A 41 18.31 18.39 6.31
C ARG A 41 17.69 19.11 5.12
N ASP A 42 18.49 19.28 4.07
CA ASP A 42 18.02 19.63 2.75
C ASP A 42 17.85 18.36 1.90
N VAL A 43 16.83 18.36 1.04
CA VAL A 43 16.54 17.25 0.12
C VAL A 43 16.56 17.76 -1.31
N ALA A 44 17.40 17.17 -2.16
CA ALA A 44 17.42 17.44 -3.59
C ALA A 44 16.74 16.33 -4.37
N ILE A 45 15.91 16.72 -5.33
CA ILE A 45 15.13 15.83 -6.18
C ILE A 45 15.52 16.07 -7.63
N LYS A 46 15.75 14.97 -8.36
CA LYS A 46 16.02 14.96 -9.80
C LYS A 46 15.30 13.78 -10.43
N ASP A 47 14.68 13.98 -11.58
CA ASP A 47 14.01 12.94 -12.37
C ASP A 47 13.07 12.09 -11.48
N ASP A 48 12.22 12.77 -10.67
CA ASP A 48 11.26 12.18 -9.72
C ASP A 48 11.87 11.28 -8.63
N ARG A 49 13.19 11.40 -8.38
CA ARG A 49 13.90 10.64 -7.36
C ARG A 49 14.62 11.54 -6.38
N ILE A 50 14.75 11.09 -5.15
CA ILE A 50 15.63 11.73 -4.16
C ILE A 50 17.07 11.49 -4.61
N ALA A 51 17.73 12.56 -5.07
CA ALA A 51 19.10 12.49 -5.57
C ALA A 51 20.13 12.72 -4.45
N ARG A 52 19.78 13.52 -3.42
CA ARG A 52 20.66 13.83 -2.29
C ARG A 52 19.86 14.24 -1.06
N ILE A 53 20.32 13.80 0.10
CA ILE A 53 19.94 14.35 1.40
C ILE A 53 21.24 14.81 2.08
N GLY A 54 21.26 16.00 2.66
CA GLY A 54 22.46 16.54 3.31
C GLY A 54 22.17 17.66 4.29
N PRO A 55 23.15 18.03 5.13
CA PRO A 55 22.97 19.11 6.10
C PRO A 55 22.78 20.48 5.43
N SER A 56 23.33 20.64 4.22
CA SER A 56 23.12 21.83 3.38
C SER A 56 23.34 21.47 1.91
N ILE A 57 22.46 21.98 1.06
CA ILE A 57 22.53 21.91 -0.39
C ILE A 57 22.41 23.33 -0.93
N ASP A 58 23.31 23.75 -1.82
CA ASP A 58 23.27 25.08 -2.40
C ASP A 58 21.90 25.30 -3.10
N ALA A 59 21.25 26.42 -2.79
CA ALA A 59 20.00 26.81 -3.43
C ALA A 59 20.16 26.99 -4.96
N ALA A 60 21.32 27.48 -5.41
CA ALA A 60 21.61 27.62 -6.85
C ALA A 60 21.67 26.28 -7.60
N ALA A 61 21.81 25.16 -6.88
CA ALA A 61 21.78 23.83 -7.46
C ALA A 61 20.37 23.34 -7.83
N GLY A 62 19.30 24.01 -7.41
CA GLY A 62 17.91 23.68 -7.70
C GLY A 62 17.28 24.58 -8.77
N ARG A 63 16.57 23.99 -9.74
CA ARG A 63 15.72 24.75 -10.66
C ARG A 63 14.56 25.43 -9.92
N LYS A 64 14.05 24.74 -8.90
CA LYS A 64 13.07 25.23 -7.94
C LYS A 64 13.58 24.99 -6.53
N VAL A 65 13.38 25.96 -5.65
CA VAL A 65 13.75 25.87 -4.23
C VAL A 65 12.52 26.15 -3.41
N LEU A 66 12.24 25.30 -2.43
CA LEU A 66 11.19 25.49 -1.44
C LEU A 66 11.81 25.54 -0.06
N ASP A 67 11.55 26.62 0.67
CA ASP A 67 11.83 26.67 2.09
C ASP A 67 10.76 25.86 2.84
N VAL A 68 11.19 24.82 3.51
CA VAL A 68 10.35 23.93 4.33
C VAL A 68 10.83 23.94 5.79
N SER A 69 11.50 25.02 6.21
CA SER A 69 11.94 25.22 7.58
C SER A 69 10.75 25.15 8.54
N GLY A 70 10.91 24.40 9.64
CA GLY A 70 9.84 24.18 10.61
C GLY A 70 8.79 23.13 10.19
N LEU A 71 8.92 22.54 9.00
CA LEU A 71 8.08 21.44 8.55
C LEU A 71 8.80 20.09 8.64
N TYR A 72 8.02 19.02 8.79
CA TYR A 72 8.53 17.67 8.65
C TYR A 72 8.55 17.26 7.18
N VAL A 73 9.64 16.60 6.77
CA VAL A 73 9.81 15.99 5.44
C VAL A 73 9.96 14.49 5.63
N THR A 74 8.98 13.75 5.18
CA THR A 74 8.93 12.29 5.34
C THR A 74 8.78 11.60 3.98
N PRO A 75 9.10 10.31 3.84
CA PRO A 75 8.57 9.51 2.75
C PRO A 75 7.04 9.62 2.70
N GLY A 76 6.47 9.58 1.51
CA GLY A 76 5.02 9.60 1.35
C GLY A 76 4.38 8.40 2.07
N LEU A 77 3.20 8.60 2.62
CA LEU A 77 2.46 7.54 3.29
C LEU A 77 2.02 6.46 2.29
N VAL A 78 1.97 5.23 2.76
CA VAL A 78 1.47 4.07 2.01
C VAL A 78 0.18 3.61 2.65
N ASP A 79 -0.91 3.66 1.90
CA ASP A 79 -2.19 3.08 2.31
C ASP A 79 -2.31 1.68 1.69
N ILE A 80 -2.29 0.66 2.53
CA ILE A 80 -2.30 -0.74 2.07
C ILE A 80 -3.71 -1.33 1.92
N HIS A 81 -4.77 -0.54 2.21
CA HIS A 81 -6.13 -1.05 2.19
C HIS A 81 -7.11 -0.03 1.64
N VAL A 82 -7.17 0.07 0.33
CA VAL A 82 -8.15 0.88 -0.40
C VAL A 82 -8.85 0.05 -1.48
N HIS A 83 -9.95 0.58 -2.02
CA HIS A 83 -10.61 0.04 -3.18
C HIS A 83 -10.69 1.14 -4.24
N VAL A 84 -9.94 0.98 -5.34
CA VAL A 84 -9.78 2.01 -6.38
C VAL A 84 -10.24 1.55 -7.76
N PHE A 85 -10.64 0.29 -7.91
CA PHE A 85 -11.12 -0.26 -9.17
C PHE A 85 -12.62 -0.42 -9.18
N LYS A 86 -13.29 0.40 -10.01
CA LYS A 86 -14.73 0.28 -10.32
C LYS A 86 -14.90 -0.36 -11.68
N ARG A 87 -15.72 -1.41 -11.75
CA ARG A 87 -16.09 -2.09 -12.99
C ARG A 87 -17.05 -1.26 -13.82
N ASN A 88 -17.02 -1.44 -15.15
CA ASN A 88 -17.97 -0.78 -16.05
C ASN A 88 -19.36 -1.42 -16.03
N ASN A 89 -19.45 -2.72 -15.78
CA ASN A 89 -20.70 -3.49 -15.68
C ASN A 89 -20.73 -4.26 -14.36
N PRO A 90 -20.94 -3.62 -13.22
CA PRO A 90 -21.13 -4.37 -12.01
C PRO A 90 -22.51 -5.02 -12.03
N PRO A 91 -22.66 -6.29 -11.58
CA PRO A 91 -23.86 -6.61 -10.82
C PRO A 91 -23.87 -5.60 -9.65
N ALA A 92 -25.02 -4.98 -9.39
CA ALA A 92 -25.19 -3.99 -8.33
C ALA A 92 -24.88 -4.64 -6.97
N THR A 93 -23.64 -4.62 -6.55
CA THR A 93 -23.16 -5.14 -5.28
C THR A 93 -22.20 -4.14 -4.63
N MET A 94 -21.98 -4.28 -3.35
CA MET A 94 -21.47 -3.32 -2.37
C MET A 94 -20.22 -2.47 -2.71
N ASN A 95 -19.56 -2.68 -3.85
CA ASN A 95 -18.34 -1.96 -4.22
C ASN A 95 -18.54 -0.93 -5.35
N GLU A 96 -19.69 -0.29 -5.40
CA GLU A 96 -19.94 0.78 -6.38
C GLU A 96 -19.11 2.06 -6.10
N GLU A 97 -18.52 2.17 -4.93
CA GLU A 97 -17.81 3.36 -4.46
C GLU A 97 -16.29 3.17 -4.45
N ALA A 98 -15.70 2.99 -5.62
CA ALA A 98 -14.25 3.04 -5.72
C ALA A 98 -13.74 4.46 -5.50
N VAL A 99 -12.71 4.59 -4.68
CA VAL A 99 -12.02 5.86 -4.44
C VAL A 99 -11.21 6.23 -5.69
N GLN A 100 -11.30 7.50 -6.11
CA GLN A 100 -10.42 8.03 -7.16
C GLN A 100 -9.02 8.31 -6.56
N PRO A 101 -7.95 7.60 -6.98
CA PRO A 101 -6.65 7.70 -6.32
C PRO A 101 -6.16 9.14 -6.17
N ASP A 102 -6.07 9.87 -7.26
CA ASP A 102 -5.49 11.21 -7.30
C ASP A 102 -6.33 12.28 -6.57
N ALA A 103 -7.63 12.02 -6.38
CA ALA A 103 -8.52 12.94 -5.68
C ALA A 103 -8.36 12.86 -4.15
N PHE A 104 -7.90 11.73 -3.62
CA PHE A 104 -7.86 11.49 -2.18
C PHE A 104 -6.44 11.36 -1.62
N SER A 105 -5.50 10.76 -2.34
CA SER A 105 -4.16 10.44 -1.87
C SER A 105 -3.38 11.68 -1.41
N PHE A 106 -3.23 12.65 -2.28
CA PHE A 106 -2.35 13.79 -2.00
C PHE A 106 -2.85 14.71 -0.88
N ARG A 107 -4.15 14.73 -0.61
CA ARG A 107 -4.71 15.50 0.51
C ARG A 107 -4.37 14.93 1.88
N SER A 108 -4.05 13.64 1.94
CA SER A 108 -3.71 12.92 3.18
C SER A 108 -2.23 12.60 3.30
N GLY A 109 -1.40 13.05 2.32
CA GLY A 109 0.03 12.71 2.28
C GLY A 109 0.30 11.28 1.82
N VAL A 110 -0.72 10.55 1.37
CA VAL A 110 -0.57 9.22 0.77
C VAL A 110 -0.02 9.38 -0.65
N THR A 111 1.04 8.67 -0.98
CA THR A 111 1.66 8.67 -2.30
C THR A 111 1.61 7.31 -2.98
N THR A 112 1.33 6.27 -2.21
CA THR A 112 1.14 4.90 -2.70
C THR A 112 -0.12 4.31 -2.09
N MET A 113 -0.98 3.76 -2.93
CA MET A 113 -2.20 3.05 -2.55
C MET A 113 -2.12 1.60 -3.02
N VAL A 114 -2.53 0.66 -2.18
CA VAL A 114 -2.64 -0.75 -2.54
C VAL A 114 -4.11 -1.15 -2.53
N ASP A 115 -4.64 -1.46 -3.70
CA ASP A 115 -6.01 -1.96 -3.82
C ASP A 115 -6.15 -3.32 -3.14
N ALA A 116 -7.11 -3.44 -2.23
CA ALA A 116 -7.29 -4.62 -1.39
C ALA A 116 -8.21 -5.67 -2.02
N GLY A 117 -7.99 -6.00 -3.29
CA GLY A 117 -8.64 -7.11 -3.95
C GLY A 117 -9.92 -6.76 -4.69
N SER A 118 -10.12 -5.51 -5.11
CA SER A 118 -11.24 -5.15 -5.98
C SER A 118 -11.22 -5.96 -7.28
N SER A 119 -10.01 -6.25 -7.81
CA SER A 119 -9.80 -7.04 -9.02
C SER A 119 -9.24 -8.42 -8.69
N GLY A 120 -9.74 -9.45 -9.36
CA GLY A 120 -9.09 -10.75 -9.47
C GLY A 120 -8.27 -10.87 -10.75
N TRP A 121 -7.69 -12.07 -10.98
CA TRP A 121 -6.80 -12.32 -12.10
C TRP A 121 -7.46 -12.21 -13.48
N LYS A 122 -8.77 -12.40 -13.58
CA LYS A 122 -9.54 -12.23 -14.83
C LYS A 122 -9.65 -10.77 -15.25
N GLU A 123 -9.79 -9.86 -14.27
CA GLU A 123 -10.05 -8.45 -14.52
C GLU A 123 -8.81 -7.55 -14.34
N PHE A 124 -7.70 -8.11 -13.87
CA PHE A 124 -6.48 -7.34 -13.62
C PHE A 124 -6.00 -6.53 -14.83
N PRO A 125 -6.06 -7.04 -16.08
CA PRO A 125 -5.70 -6.23 -17.25
C PRO A 125 -6.54 -4.94 -17.35
N GLU A 126 -7.85 -5.02 -17.13
CA GLU A 126 -8.72 -3.84 -17.14
C GLU A 126 -8.38 -2.87 -16.00
N PHE A 127 -8.15 -3.38 -14.80
CA PHE A 127 -7.73 -2.58 -13.66
C PHE A 127 -6.40 -1.84 -13.93
N ARG A 128 -5.41 -2.56 -14.46
CA ARG A 128 -4.12 -1.99 -14.84
C ARG A 128 -4.28 -0.84 -15.83
N ASP A 129 -5.00 -1.08 -16.91
CA ASP A 129 -5.07 -0.13 -18.04
C ASP A 129 -5.96 1.09 -17.73
N ARG A 130 -7.01 0.91 -16.89
CA ARG A 130 -7.97 1.97 -16.59
C ARG A 130 -7.63 2.80 -15.37
N VAL A 131 -6.96 2.22 -14.39
CA VAL A 131 -6.69 2.89 -13.12
C VAL A 131 -5.19 3.02 -12.87
N ILE A 132 -4.46 1.91 -12.80
CA ILE A 132 -3.04 1.92 -12.38
C ILE A 132 -2.21 2.80 -13.32
N GLN A 133 -2.33 2.62 -14.63
CA GLN A 133 -1.56 3.37 -15.62
C GLN A 133 -2.03 4.82 -15.81
N LYS A 134 -3.21 5.18 -15.30
CA LYS A 134 -3.77 6.54 -15.46
C LYS A 134 -3.53 7.40 -14.23
N ALA A 135 -3.40 6.79 -13.06
CA ALA A 135 -3.20 7.51 -11.81
C ALA A 135 -1.78 8.10 -11.72
N LYS A 136 -1.69 9.32 -11.16
CA LYS A 136 -0.43 9.93 -10.74
C LYS A 136 0.05 9.34 -9.41
N THR A 137 -0.90 8.98 -8.55
CA THR A 137 -0.65 8.19 -7.34
C THR A 137 -0.13 6.82 -7.75
N ARG A 138 0.92 6.33 -7.09
CA ARG A 138 1.36 4.95 -7.30
C ARG A 138 0.29 4.00 -6.78
N VAL A 139 -0.33 3.24 -7.69
CA VAL A 139 -1.34 2.23 -7.34
C VAL A 139 -0.74 0.85 -7.53
N LEU A 140 -0.87 0.02 -6.49
CA LEU A 140 -0.49 -1.39 -6.46
C LEU A 140 -1.72 -2.25 -6.13
N ALA A 141 -1.59 -3.57 -6.14
CA ALA A 141 -2.71 -4.47 -5.88
C ALA A 141 -2.34 -5.66 -5.00
N PHE A 142 -3.21 -5.97 -4.04
CA PHE A 142 -3.44 -7.33 -3.59
C PHE A 142 -4.45 -7.96 -4.56
N LEU A 143 -4.04 -8.97 -5.31
CA LEU A 143 -4.91 -9.61 -6.30
C LEU A 143 -5.91 -10.53 -5.60
N ASN A 144 -7.21 -10.35 -5.84
CA ASN A 144 -8.21 -11.24 -5.25
C ASN A 144 -8.02 -12.67 -5.77
N ILE A 145 -8.15 -13.65 -4.86
CA ILE A 145 -8.09 -15.06 -5.24
C ILE A 145 -9.28 -15.49 -6.09
N VAL A 146 -10.43 -14.84 -5.92
CA VAL A 146 -11.59 -14.97 -6.80
C VAL A 146 -11.30 -14.29 -8.13
N GLY A 147 -11.39 -15.01 -9.23
CA GLY A 147 -10.98 -14.52 -10.54
C GLY A 147 -11.68 -13.26 -11.00
N ALA A 148 -12.96 -13.12 -10.68
CA ALA A 148 -13.76 -11.93 -10.97
C ALA A 148 -13.56 -10.78 -9.95
N GLY A 149 -12.77 -10.99 -8.88
CA GLY A 149 -12.56 -9.99 -7.84
C GLY A 149 -13.69 -9.88 -6.83
N MET A 150 -13.56 -8.90 -5.93
CA MET A 150 -14.49 -8.67 -4.82
C MET A 150 -15.77 -7.98 -5.28
N GLY A 151 -16.91 -8.29 -4.62
CA GLY A 151 -18.20 -7.63 -4.88
C GLY A 151 -18.89 -8.08 -6.15
N THR A 152 -18.53 -9.25 -6.71
CA THR A 152 -19.07 -9.75 -7.97
C THR A 152 -20.18 -10.78 -7.80
N GLY A 153 -20.47 -11.22 -6.57
CA GLY A 153 -21.37 -12.34 -6.28
C GLY A 153 -20.68 -13.71 -6.38
N HIS A 154 -19.47 -13.79 -6.93
CA HIS A 154 -18.72 -15.06 -7.09
C HIS A 154 -17.81 -15.39 -5.91
N GLU A 155 -17.83 -14.60 -4.85
CA GLU A 155 -16.92 -14.72 -3.69
C GLU A 155 -17.07 -16.03 -2.93
N ASN A 156 -18.20 -16.73 -3.12
CA ASN A 156 -18.46 -18.04 -2.52
C ASN A 156 -18.25 -19.23 -3.48
N GLU A 157 -17.83 -18.98 -4.71
CA GLU A 157 -17.63 -20.00 -5.72
C GLU A 157 -16.17 -20.49 -5.69
N ALA A 158 -15.93 -21.66 -5.11
CA ALA A 158 -14.59 -22.23 -5.02
C ALA A 158 -13.92 -22.43 -6.40
N ALA A 159 -14.72 -22.65 -7.46
CA ALA A 159 -14.23 -22.78 -8.84
C ALA A 159 -13.60 -21.48 -9.39
N GLU A 160 -13.94 -20.33 -8.81
CA GLU A 160 -13.35 -19.04 -9.17
C GLU A 160 -11.99 -18.78 -8.48
N MET A 161 -11.60 -19.62 -7.50
CA MET A 161 -10.41 -19.45 -6.65
C MET A 161 -9.23 -20.27 -7.20
N ASP A 162 -8.75 -19.89 -8.39
CA ASP A 162 -7.63 -20.56 -9.07
C ASP A 162 -6.29 -19.97 -8.62
N ALA A 163 -5.59 -20.68 -7.74
CA ALA A 163 -4.31 -20.29 -7.18
C ALA A 163 -3.19 -20.19 -8.24
N GLU A 164 -3.20 -21.07 -9.22
CA GLU A 164 -2.22 -21.11 -10.30
C GLU A 164 -2.41 -19.93 -11.25
N ALA A 165 -3.66 -19.63 -11.62
CA ALA A 165 -3.97 -18.48 -12.48
C ALA A 165 -3.63 -17.17 -11.77
N ALA A 166 -3.98 -17.02 -10.48
CA ALA A 166 -3.64 -15.87 -9.69
C ALA A 166 -2.12 -15.69 -9.58
N ALA A 167 -1.36 -16.75 -9.29
CA ALA A 167 0.10 -16.71 -9.20
C ALA A 167 0.76 -16.38 -10.55
N ARG A 168 0.23 -16.90 -11.67
CA ARG A 168 0.73 -16.53 -13.02
C ARG A 168 0.50 -15.06 -13.29
N CYS A 169 -0.68 -14.52 -12.98
CA CYS A 169 -0.98 -13.10 -13.14
C CYS A 169 0.00 -12.23 -12.33
N ALA A 170 0.28 -12.58 -11.07
CA ALA A 170 1.23 -11.86 -10.23
C ALA A 170 2.65 -11.90 -10.79
N LYS A 171 3.13 -13.06 -11.25
CA LYS A 171 4.47 -13.20 -11.86
C LYS A 171 4.63 -12.43 -13.18
N GLN A 172 3.54 -12.24 -13.92
CA GLN A 172 3.51 -11.41 -15.14
C GLN A 172 3.47 -9.91 -14.84
N ASN A 173 3.13 -9.50 -13.61
CA ASN A 173 3.00 -8.11 -13.20
C ASN A 173 3.73 -7.85 -11.86
N PRO A 174 5.04 -8.16 -11.74
CA PRO A 174 5.77 -8.17 -10.47
C PRO A 174 5.90 -6.77 -9.84
N ASP A 175 5.84 -5.71 -10.66
CA ASP A 175 5.94 -4.32 -10.19
C ASP A 175 4.61 -3.74 -9.71
N LEU A 176 3.49 -4.45 -9.94
CA LEU A 176 2.13 -3.98 -9.67
C LEU A 176 1.40 -4.83 -8.63
N ILE A 177 1.60 -6.14 -8.63
CA ILE A 177 0.93 -7.05 -7.70
C ILE A 177 1.89 -7.38 -6.56
N VAL A 178 1.49 -7.01 -5.34
CA VAL A 178 2.32 -7.13 -4.12
C VAL A 178 1.83 -8.20 -3.15
N GLY A 179 0.74 -8.88 -3.46
CA GLY A 179 0.17 -9.94 -2.65
C GLY A 179 -1.17 -10.44 -3.20
N PHE A 180 -1.84 -11.26 -2.40
CA PHE A 180 -3.17 -11.77 -2.71
C PHE A 180 -4.17 -11.39 -1.64
N LYS A 181 -5.45 -11.30 -2.02
CA LYS A 181 -6.58 -11.05 -1.12
C LYS A 181 -7.50 -12.25 -1.07
N SER A 182 -7.87 -12.66 0.14
CA SER A 182 -9.04 -13.49 0.41
C SER A 182 -10.03 -12.65 1.19
N ALA A 183 -11.28 -12.53 0.70
CA ALA A 183 -12.31 -11.70 1.33
C ALA A 183 -13.69 -12.35 1.28
N HIS A 184 -14.48 -12.11 2.32
CA HIS A 184 -15.93 -12.32 2.44
C HIS A 184 -16.44 -13.75 2.17
N TYR A 185 -15.56 -14.76 2.07
CA TYR A 185 -16.02 -16.13 1.84
C TYR A 185 -16.89 -16.63 2.99
N ALA A 186 -18.14 -16.92 2.72
CA ALA A 186 -19.14 -17.38 3.70
C ALA A 186 -19.47 -18.89 3.59
N GLY A 187 -18.90 -19.59 2.61
CA GLY A 187 -19.09 -21.02 2.43
C GLY A 187 -18.37 -21.87 3.48
N GLU A 188 -18.45 -23.19 3.34
CA GLU A 188 -17.81 -24.14 4.24
C GLU A 188 -16.29 -24.22 4.04
N GLY A 189 -15.56 -24.56 5.10
CA GLY A 189 -14.10 -24.77 5.06
C GLY A 189 -13.31 -23.49 4.85
N TRP A 190 -12.14 -23.62 4.27
CA TRP A 190 -11.15 -22.56 4.07
C TRP A 190 -10.68 -22.36 2.62
N PRO A 191 -11.46 -22.71 1.58
CA PRO A 191 -10.93 -22.74 0.20
C PRO A 191 -10.39 -21.39 -0.26
N SER A 192 -11.02 -20.28 0.12
CA SER A 192 -10.56 -18.94 -0.23
C SER A 192 -9.19 -18.61 0.39
N VAL A 193 -9.01 -18.89 1.68
CA VAL A 193 -7.75 -18.67 2.38
C VAL A 193 -6.66 -19.63 1.88
N GLU A 194 -6.99 -20.91 1.76
CA GLU A 194 -6.04 -21.96 1.34
C GLU A 194 -5.53 -21.73 -0.09
N ASN A 195 -6.42 -21.36 -1.02
CA ASN A 195 -6.01 -21.04 -2.39
C ASN A 195 -5.23 -19.73 -2.46
N ALA A 196 -5.58 -18.72 -1.66
CA ALA A 196 -4.78 -17.49 -1.58
C ALA A 196 -3.37 -17.76 -1.04
N VAL A 197 -3.24 -18.56 0.02
CA VAL A 197 -1.94 -18.96 0.57
C VAL A 197 -1.15 -19.81 -0.43
N LYS A 198 -1.81 -20.71 -1.16
CA LYS A 198 -1.20 -21.50 -2.26
C LYS A 198 -0.66 -20.56 -3.35
N ALA A 199 -1.45 -19.57 -3.79
CA ALA A 199 -1.00 -18.55 -4.75
C ALA A 199 0.20 -17.77 -4.21
N GLY A 200 0.15 -17.39 -2.93
CA GLY A 200 1.24 -16.72 -2.24
C GLY A 200 2.53 -17.54 -2.22
N ASN A 201 2.44 -18.84 -1.94
CA ASN A 201 3.60 -19.75 -1.99
C ASN A 201 4.18 -19.87 -3.41
N LEU A 202 3.31 -19.97 -4.41
CA LEU A 202 3.73 -20.07 -5.82
C LEU A 202 4.41 -18.81 -6.34
N ALA A 203 3.99 -17.63 -5.85
CA ALA A 203 4.51 -16.35 -6.30
C ALA A 203 5.57 -15.72 -5.37
N GLY A 204 5.75 -16.26 -4.16
CA GLY A 204 6.64 -15.67 -3.15
C GLY A 204 6.08 -14.37 -2.55
N LEU A 205 4.75 -14.24 -2.45
CA LEU A 205 4.06 -13.03 -2.02
C LEU A 205 3.19 -13.28 -0.78
N PRO A 206 2.94 -12.24 0.05
CA PRO A 206 2.05 -12.33 1.20
C PRO A 206 0.58 -12.44 0.79
N VAL A 207 -0.26 -12.78 1.76
CA VAL A 207 -1.72 -12.81 1.63
C VAL A 207 -2.36 -11.90 2.65
N MET A 208 -3.33 -11.09 2.24
CA MET A 208 -4.20 -10.33 3.12
C MET A 208 -5.55 -11.04 3.23
N VAL A 209 -5.98 -11.34 4.45
CA VAL A 209 -7.18 -12.10 4.71
C VAL A 209 -8.19 -11.30 5.52
N ASP A 210 -9.38 -11.20 4.94
CA ASP A 210 -10.62 -10.90 5.61
C ASP A 210 -11.50 -12.16 5.51
N PHE A 211 -11.44 -13.04 6.50
CA PHE A 211 -12.21 -14.27 6.43
C PHE A 211 -13.67 -14.06 6.83
N GLY A 212 -14.58 -14.75 6.18
CA GLY A 212 -16.02 -14.58 6.36
C GLY A 212 -16.53 -14.99 7.74
N GLN A 213 -17.56 -15.83 7.79
CA GLN A 213 -18.23 -16.17 9.04
C GLN A 213 -17.38 -17.00 10.00
N VAL A 214 -17.50 -16.71 11.29
CA VAL A 214 -16.94 -17.53 12.38
C VAL A 214 -17.81 -18.78 12.61
N SER A 215 -17.17 -19.89 12.88
CA SER A 215 -17.80 -21.15 13.29
C SER A 215 -16.87 -21.91 14.24
N SER A 216 -17.31 -23.01 14.81
CA SER A 216 -16.52 -23.81 15.73
C SER A 216 -15.15 -24.23 15.15
N TYR A 217 -15.06 -24.49 13.85
CA TYR A 217 -13.81 -24.86 13.16
C TYR A 217 -13.17 -23.69 12.41
N ARG A 218 -13.88 -22.59 12.23
CA ARG A 218 -13.44 -21.43 11.44
C ARG A 218 -13.41 -20.18 12.32
N ASN A 219 -12.31 -20.02 13.01
CA ASN A 219 -12.06 -18.97 13.99
C ASN A 219 -10.66 -18.40 13.83
N ILE A 220 -10.37 -17.29 14.50
CA ILE A 220 -9.06 -16.61 14.38
C ILE A 220 -7.90 -17.46 14.89
N ASN A 221 -8.10 -18.36 15.85
CA ASN A 221 -7.04 -19.25 16.29
C ASN A 221 -6.62 -20.22 15.19
N ALA A 222 -7.60 -20.89 14.53
CA ALA A 222 -7.32 -21.76 13.39
C ALA A 222 -6.69 -20.97 12.22
N LEU A 223 -7.18 -19.75 11.97
CA LEU A 223 -6.58 -18.90 10.93
C LEU A 223 -5.10 -18.62 11.20
N PHE A 224 -4.77 -18.16 12.40
CA PHE A 224 -3.40 -17.72 12.72
C PHE A 224 -2.43 -18.88 12.92
N MET A 225 -2.89 -20.02 13.47
CA MET A 225 -2.00 -21.14 13.78
C MET A 225 -1.81 -22.08 12.60
N ASP A 226 -2.87 -22.33 11.82
CA ASP A 226 -2.90 -23.40 10.84
C ASP A 226 -2.90 -22.92 9.40
N LYS A 227 -3.39 -21.72 9.12
CA LYS A 227 -3.62 -21.25 7.73
C LYS A 227 -2.63 -20.19 7.29
N LEU A 228 -2.41 -19.13 8.07
CA LEU A 228 -1.54 -18.03 7.68
C LEU A 228 -0.06 -18.31 7.95
N ARG A 229 0.80 -17.69 7.17
CA ARG A 229 2.25 -17.74 7.29
C ARG A 229 2.77 -16.48 7.99
N PRO A 230 3.95 -16.49 8.61
CA PRO A 230 4.64 -15.26 9.00
C PRO A 230 4.75 -14.29 7.81
N GLY A 231 4.32 -13.03 8.02
CA GLY A 231 4.26 -12.01 6.98
C GLY A 231 2.93 -11.92 6.25
N ASP A 232 2.00 -12.87 6.41
CA ASP A 232 0.64 -12.71 5.94
C ASP A 232 -0.13 -11.72 6.83
N ILE A 233 -1.18 -11.12 6.29
CA ILE A 233 -1.89 -9.97 6.88
C ILE A 233 -3.31 -10.40 7.26
N PHE A 234 -3.69 -10.16 8.50
CA PHE A 234 -5.06 -10.20 8.97
C PHE A 234 -5.63 -8.79 9.00
N THR A 235 -6.61 -8.52 8.15
CA THR A 235 -7.22 -7.20 8.05
C THR A 235 -8.51 -7.08 8.84
N HIS A 236 -8.97 -5.85 9.04
CA HIS A 236 -10.12 -5.50 9.89
C HIS A 236 -9.98 -6.05 11.31
N CYS A 237 -8.75 -6.00 11.84
CA CYS A 237 -8.39 -6.65 13.10
C CYS A 237 -9.09 -6.07 14.35
N PHE A 238 -9.87 -5.00 14.19
CA PHE A 238 -10.69 -4.42 15.25
C PHE A 238 -12.18 -4.42 14.88
N SER A 239 -12.59 -5.36 14.04
CA SER A 239 -13.96 -5.41 13.55
C SER A 239 -15.01 -5.87 14.56
N GLY A 240 -14.60 -6.61 15.59
CA GLY A 240 -15.52 -7.22 16.56
C GLY A 240 -16.37 -8.35 16.01
N HIS A 241 -16.15 -8.76 14.77
CA HIS A 241 -16.97 -9.78 14.09
C HIS A 241 -16.33 -11.16 14.10
N ARG A 242 -15.08 -11.29 14.59
CA ARG A 242 -14.28 -12.53 14.46
C ARG A 242 -13.73 -13.00 15.78
N GLU A 243 -14.43 -12.67 16.88
CA GLU A 243 -14.03 -13.03 18.24
C GLU A 243 -12.66 -12.45 18.64
N GLU A 244 -12.29 -11.27 18.12
CA GLU A 244 -11.07 -10.55 18.50
C GLU A 244 -11.06 -10.23 20.00
N VAL A 245 -12.25 -9.98 20.56
CA VAL A 245 -12.50 -9.84 21.99
C VAL A 245 -13.51 -10.91 22.43
N LEU A 246 -13.21 -11.60 23.51
CA LEU A 246 -14.05 -12.63 24.11
C LEU A 246 -15.24 -12.00 24.84
N GLU A 247 -16.26 -12.82 25.19
CA GLU A 247 -17.46 -12.39 25.93
C GLU A 247 -17.14 -11.69 27.26
N ASN A 248 -16.01 -12.03 27.88
CA ASN A 248 -15.54 -11.38 29.12
C ASN A 248 -14.86 -10.02 28.91
N GLY A 249 -14.87 -9.48 27.69
CA GLY A 249 -14.29 -8.20 27.32
C GLY A 249 -12.77 -8.20 27.15
N LYS A 250 -12.09 -9.35 27.31
CA LYS A 250 -10.65 -9.46 27.13
C LYS A 250 -10.27 -9.77 25.69
N LEU A 251 -9.12 -9.25 25.24
CA LEU A 251 -8.55 -9.61 23.96
C LEU A 251 -8.40 -11.13 23.85
N ASN A 252 -8.82 -11.69 22.72
CA ASN A 252 -8.63 -13.11 22.45
C ASN A 252 -7.12 -13.44 22.41
N PRO A 253 -6.66 -14.43 23.19
CA PRO A 253 -5.24 -14.82 23.20
C PRO A 253 -4.67 -15.18 21.82
N ALA A 254 -5.51 -15.63 20.90
CA ALA A 254 -5.11 -15.91 19.52
C ALA A 254 -4.53 -14.68 18.81
N MET A 255 -5.02 -13.47 19.10
CA MET A 255 -4.49 -12.22 18.54
C MET A 255 -3.00 -12.06 18.91
N THR A 256 -2.68 -12.16 20.21
CA THR A 256 -1.29 -12.06 20.68
C THR A 256 -0.41 -13.20 20.14
N ALA A 257 -0.95 -14.42 20.09
CA ALA A 257 -0.23 -15.58 19.56
C ALA A 257 0.07 -15.43 18.06
N GLY A 258 -0.90 -14.96 17.27
CA GLY A 258 -0.73 -14.65 15.85
C GLY A 258 0.36 -13.59 15.63
N ARG A 259 0.35 -12.50 16.42
CA ARG A 259 1.38 -11.47 16.35
C ARG A 259 2.78 -12.01 16.66
N LYS A 260 2.92 -12.83 17.71
CA LYS A 260 4.20 -13.49 18.04
C LYS A 260 4.69 -14.41 16.93
N ARG A 261 3.77 -15.02 16.19
CA ARG A 261 4.09 -15.86 15.05
C ARG A 261 4.51 -15.05 13.80
N GLY A 262 4.33 -13.75 13.81
CA GLY A 262 4.70 -12.86 12.70
C GLY A 262 3.56 -12.55 11.75
N ILE A 263 2.31 -12.79 12.15
CA ILE A 263 1.15 -12.27 11.40
C ILE A 263 1.12 -10.74 11.55
N ILE A 264 0.88 -10.05 10.45
CA ILE A 264 0.71 -8.60 10.41
C ILE A 264 -0.78 -8.29 10.60
N PHE A 265 -1.07 -7.30 11.45
CA PHE A 265 -2.43 -6.88 11.72
C PHE A 265 -2.69 -5.53 11.07
N ASP A 266 -3.66 -5.49 10.17
CA ASP A 266 -4.12 -4.30 9.49
C ASP A 266 -5.47 -3.84 10.04
N ILE A 267 -5.57 -2.57 10.37
CA ILE A 267 -6.83 -2.00 10.90
C ILE A 267 -7.91 -2.04 9.83
N GLY A 268 -7.56 -1.73 8.57
CA GLY A 268 -8.51 -1.73 7.47
C GLY A 268 -9.74 -0.87 7.79
N PHE A 269 -9.51 0.37 8.29
CA PHE A 269 -10.59 1.22 8.77
C PHE A 269 -11.63 1.48 7.68
N GLY A 270 -12.85 1.05 7.93
CA GLY A 270 -13.96 1.21 7.00
C GLY A 270 -15.30 1.04 7.70
N GLN A 271 -16.38 1.15 6.93
CA GLN A 271 -17.73 0.95 7.45
C GLN A 271 -17.86 -0.44 8.09
N ALA A 272 -18.34 -0.51 9.34
CA ALA A 272 -18.54 -1.72 10.14
C ALA A 272 -17.25 -2.58 10.37
N SER A 273 -16.07 -2.03 10.13
CA SER A 273 -14.79 -2.76 10.27
C SER A 273 -13.97 -2.29 11.47
N PHE A 274 -14.49 -1.42 12.30
CA PHE A 274 -13.79 -0.88 13.45
C PHE A 274 -14.73 -0.61 14.63
N TYR A 275 -14.42 -1.20 15.77
CA TYR A 275 -15.11 -0.90 17.04
C TYR A 275 -14.10 -0.50 18.11
N TRP A 276 -14.39 0.61 18.78
CA TRP A 276 -13.53 1.16 19.84
C TRP A 276 -13.28 0.18 20.97
N TYR A 277 -14.28 -0.61 21.38
CA TYR A 277 -14.12 -1.56 22.47
C TYR A 277 -13.07 -2.64 22.13
N VAL A 278 -12.95 -3.06 20.87
CA VAL A 278 -11.92 -4.00 20.41
C VAL A 278 -10.55 -3.33 20.42
N ALA A 279 -10.44 -2.14 19.84
CA ALA A 279 -9.19 -1.40 19.79
C ALA A 279 -8.65 -1.06 21.19
N VAL A 280 -9.52 -0.64 22.10
CA VAL A 280 -9.14 -0.35 23.50
C VAL A 280 -8.67 -1.62 24.22
N SER A 281 -9.41 -2.74 24.06
CA SER A 281 -9.00 -4.03 24.65
C SER A 281 -7.65 -4.50 24.12
N ALA A 282 -7.39 -4.34 22.82
CA ALA A 282 -6.12 -4.65 22.20
C ALA A 282 -5.00 -3.76 22.74
N TYR A 283 -5.21 -2.45 22.79
CA TYR A 283 -4.24 -1.49 23.36
C TYR A 283 -3.90 -1.81 24.81
N GLN A 284 -4.90 -2.08 25.66
CA GLN A 284 -4.70 -2.45 27.07
C GLN A 284 -3.93 -3.76 27.22
N ALA A 285 -4.03 -4.66 26.27
CA ALA A 285 -3.28 -5.93 26.25
C ALA A 285 -1.86 -5.76 25.65
N GLY A 286 -1.44 -4.54 25.28
CA GLY A 286 -0.13 -4.26 24.70
C GLY A 286 -0.01 -4.67 23.23
N PHE A 287 -1.14 -4.67 22.53
CA PHE A 287 -1.22 -5.07 21.12
C PHE A 287 -0.79 -3.93 20.18
#